data_dc83e038930c7f6ffe285a3a15f471cc
#
_entry.id   dc83e038930c7f6ffe285a3a15f471cc
#
_cell.length_a   1.000
_cell.length_b   1.000
_cell.length_c   1.000
_cell.angle_alpha   90.00
_cell.angle_beta   90.00
_cell.angle_gamma   90.00
#
_symmetry.space_group_name_H-M   'P 1'
#
loop_
_entity.id
_entity.type
_entity.pdbx_description
1 polymer ?
#
loop_
_entity_poly.entity_id
_entity_poly.type
_entity_poly.pdbx_seq_one_letter_code
_entity_poly.pdbx_strand_id
1 'polypeptide(L)'
;MGASKFCLLCKNLFTESSSVCDEDGTNLLRCNVIKKSGLVPAAGKDLRRSARYLAAKVGTIPPGDFTELQQALGLTHHPHSILLDRALDDIVDPVANYFHDFMHGLFVDGVCNITVYLVLEAFIVSGMSDVYTQLSSYIGLWDWPGRIYSNQLPDIFAESRKDKHRKAHHIKCQASDMLSLVPVLAMFVLKILLPRKTCDAACFAFLALANVVEFIWFAARGKLDPTQLDLLVEKFLQLFVDAFGFEWLTPKYHWLLHFGDHYRKFGMLLNCFVLERRHRIAKRYATDLRNTSKAANSSLIMEVTSHHLGLLMHSLHAFRYDIGLLDGRPPSKKVRKILTDMLDLSGDEEILVALHSRFSAFGICKKGDVVLIKDDSSYIAGQVLLHASVSGVSISMVDAWILKSSNLAAGIAKWSTADATKILIETSDVLDTVIHTKVHACSVVTTLIPPEFR
;
A
#
# COMPACT_ATOMS: atom_id res chain seq x y z
N MET A 1 -14.99 15.12 -18.57
CA MET A 1 -13.85 15.96 -18.10
C MET A 1 -13.89 15.97 -16.58
N GLY A 2 -12.74 15.81 -15.91
CA GLY A 2 -12.65 15.88 -14.45
C GLY A 2 -12.81 17.31 -13.92
N ALA A 3 -12.94 17.46 -12.59
CA ALA A 3 -13.00 18.77 -11.96
C ALA A 3 -11.67 19.52 -12.14
N SER A 4 -11.74 20.80 -12.49
CA SER A 4 -10.55 21.65 -12.60
C SER A 4 -9.88 21.87 -11.24
N LYS A 5 -10.67 22.03 -10.18
CA LYS A 5 -10.23 21.99 -8.79
C LYS A 5 -10.47 20.59 -8.22
N PHE A 6 -9.40 19.85 -7.95
CA PHE A 6 -9.42 18.44 -7.57
C PHE A 6 -8.95 18.18 -6.13
N CYS A 7 -8.54 19.22 -5.40
CA CYS A 7 -8.05 19.13 -4.04
C CYS A 7 -8.86 20.05 -3.11
N LEU A 8 -9.29 19.53 -1.96
CA LEU A 8 -9.99 20.31 -0.94
C LEU A 8 -9.03 21.03 0.03
N LEU A 9 -7.77 20.58 0.08
CA LEU A 9 -6.77 21.10 1.02
C LEU A 9 -6.07 22.36 0.53
N CYS A 10 -6.10 22.63 -0.77
CA CYS A 10 -5.44 23.79 -1.37
C CYS A 10 -6.26 24.41 -2.49
N LYS A 11 -5.84 25.61 -2.92
CA LYS A 11 -6.46 26.39 -4.00
C LYS A 11 -5.74 26.18 -5.35
N ASN A 12 -5.00 25.09 -5.50
CA ASN A 12 -4.27 24.77 -6.73
C ASN A 12 -5.20 24.11 -7.76
N LEU A 13 -4.93 24.40 -9.04
CA LEU A 13 -5.58 23.83 -10.22
C LEU A 13 -4.67 22.80 -10.88
N PHE A 14 -5.28 22.00 -11.73
CA PHE A 14 -4.56 21.05 -12.60
C PHE A 14 -4.14 21.63 -13.96
N THR A 15 -4.23 22.94 -14.13
CA THR A 15 -3.86 23.64 -15.37
C THR A 15 -2.60 24.47 -15.19
N GLU A 16 -1.93 24.82 -16.28
CA GLU A 16 -0.73 25.67 -16.24
C GLU A 16 -1.03 27.12 -15.85
N SER A 17 -2.27 27.59 -16.11
CA SER A 17 -2.68 28.96 -15.78
C SER A 17 -4.09 29.00 -15.20
N SER A 18 -4.35 29.99 -14.35
CA SER A 18 -5.66 30.29 -13.81
C SER A 18 -6.02 31.75 -14.08
N SER A 19 -7.22 31.98 -14.61
CA SER A 19 -7.82 33.31 -14.80
C SER A 19 -8.80 33.68 -13.66
N VAL A 20 -9.00 32.78 -12.69
CA VAL A 20 -9.95 33.03 -11.60
C VAL A 20 -9.28 33.87 -10.52
N CYS A 21 -9.76 35.11 -10.35
CA CYS A 21 -9.25 36.04 -9.36
C CYS A 21 -10.37 36.43 -8.35
N ASP A 22 -9.95 36.90 -7.17
CA ASP A 22 -10.84 37.59 -6.22
C ASP A 22 -11.06 39.05 -6.64
N GLU A 23 -11.79 39.80 -5.79
CA GLU A 23 -12.12 41.21 -6.02
C GLU A 23 -10.88 42.13 -6.09
N ASP A 24 -9.78 41.70 -5.46
CA ASP A 24 -8.50 42.42 -5.43
C ASP A 24 -7.57 42.04 -6.61
N GLY A 25 -8.03 41.18 -7.54
CA GLY A 25 -7.22 40.64 -8.65
C GLY A 25 -6.23 39.56 -8.24
N THR A 26 -6.32 39.04 -7.00
CA THR A 26 -5.48 37.95 -6.54
C THR A 26 -6.03 36.60 -7.05
N ASN A 27 -5.19 35.77 -7.65
CA ASN A 27 -5.63 34.47 -8.13
C ASN A 27 -6.16 33.60 -6.99
N LEU A 28 -7.45 33.26 -7.03
CA LEU A 28 -8.11 32.37 -6.08
C LEU A 28 -7.62 30.92 -6.23
N LEU A 29 -7.33 30.52 -7.45
CA LEU A 29 -6.86 29.19 -7.81
C LEU A 29 -5.47 29.30 -8.41
N ARG A 30 -4.56 28.49 -7.93
CA ARG A 30 -3.17 28.46 -8.41
C ARG A 30 -2.95 27.26 -9.32
N CYS A 31 -2.01 27.38 -10.25
CA CYS A 31 -1.61 26.29 -11.11
C CYS A 31 -1.11 25.09 -10.31
N ASN A 32 -1.12 23.92 -10.89
CA ASN A 32 -0.54 22.75 -10.29
C ASN A 32 0.96 22.95 -10.08
N VAL A 33 1.49 22.36 -9.00
CA VAL A 33 2.89 22.49 -8.58
C VAL A 33 3.44 21.14 -8.16
N ILE A 34 4.75 20.99 -8.28
CA ILE A 34 5.48 19.78 -7.87
C ILE A 34 6.26 19.98 -6.57
N LYS A 35 6.18 21.17 -5.97
CA LYS A 35 6.82 21.52 -4.69
C LYS A 35 5.78 22.02 -3.70
N LYS A 36 5.97 21.65 -2.45
CA LYS A 36 5.07 22.04 -1.35
C LYS A 36 4.99 23.55 -1.14
N SER A 37 6.11 24.25 -1.37
CA SER A 37 6.16 25.73 -1.29
C SER A 37 5.24 26.45 -2.29
N GLY A 38 4.81 25.77 -3.35
CA GLY A 38 3.85 26.29 -4.31
C GLY A 38 2.38 26.05 -3.94
N LEU A 39 2.10 25.31 -2.85
CA LEU A 39 0.73 25.08 -2.40
C LEU A 39 0.15 26.34 -1.76
N VAL A 40 -1.09 26.65 -2.12
CA VAL A 40 -1.88 27.71 -1.49
C VAL A 40 -2.97 27.06 -0.65
N PRO A 41 -2.87 27.07 0.70
CA PRO A 41 -3.83 26.39 1.56
C PRO A 41 -5.26 26.88 1.34
N ALA A 42 -6.23 25.97 1.36
CA ALA A 42 -7.64 26.28 1.44
C ALA A 42 -8.07 26.40 2.91
N ALA A 43 -9.16 27.11 3.17
CA ALA A 43 -9.79 27.16 4.48
C ALA A 43 -11.19 26.56 4.43
N GLY A 44 -11.65 25.99 5.54
CA GLY A 44 -12.99 25.39 5.62
C GLY A 44 -14.11 26.37 5.26
N LYS A 45 -13.96 27.65 5.64
CA LYS A 45 -14.88 28.73 5.24
C LYS A 45 -14.99 28.93 3.73
N ASP A 46 -13.89 28.72 2.98
CA ASP A 46 -13.91 28.84 1.49
C ASP A 46 -14.75 27.73 0.87
N LEU A 47 -14.61 26.48 1.34
CA LEU A 47 -15.42 25.36 0.89
C LEU A 47 -16.92 25.56 1.20
N ARG A 48 -17.25 26.01 2.40
CA ARG A 48 -18.63 26.31 2.80
C ARG A 48 -19.22 27.41 1.95
N ARG A 49 -18.48 28.50 1.69
CA ARG A 49 -18.90 29.57 0.78
C ARG A 49 -19.18 29.03 -0.61
N SER A 50 -18.29 28.22 -1.19
CA SER A 50 -18.48 27.60 -2.49
C SER A 50 -19.71 26.66 -2.52
N ALA A 51 -19.92 25.86 -1.48
CA ALA A 51 -21.10 24.99 -1.36
C ALA A 51 -22.42 25.79 -1.31
N ARG A 52 -22.46 26.85 -0.52
CA ARG A 52 -23.63 27.76 -0.43
C ARG A 52 -23.87 28.49 -1.74
N TYR A 53 -22.81 28.92 -2.42
CA TYR A 53 -22.92 29.56 -3.73
C TYR A 53 -23.52 28.58 -4.75
N LEU A 54 -23.07 27.33 -4.79
CA LEU A 54 -23.68 26.28 -5.63
C LEU A 54 -25.15 26.07 -5.29
N ALA A 55 -25.50 25.97 -4.00
CA ALA A 55 -26.88 25.77 -3.58
C ALA A 55 -27.80 26.93 -4.03
N ALA A 56 -27.31 28.17 -4.00
CA ALA A 56 -28.05 29.34 -4.48
C ALA A 56 -28.22 29.36 -6.02
N LYS A 57 -27.40 28.62 -6.77
CA LYS A 57 -27.45 28.56 -8.23
C LYS A 57 -28.32 27.41 -8.76
N VAL A 58 -28.75 26.49 -7.91
CA VAL A 58 -29.64 25.39 -8.30
C VAL A 58 -30.95 25.94 -8.93
N GLY A 59 -31.24 25.54 -10.15
CA GLY A 59 -32.43 25.97 -10.88
C GLY A 59 -32.45 27.44 -11.33
N THR A 60 -31.40 28.23 -11.06
CA THR A 60 -31.30 29.64 -11.50
C THR A 60 -30.45 29.81 -12.75
N ILE A 61 -29.65 28.81 -13.11
CA ILE A 61 -28.82 28.79 -14.33
C ILE A 61 -29.09 27.51 -15.11
N PRO A 62 -28.75 27.45 -16.42
CA PRO A 62 -28.90 26.26 -17.24
C PRO A 62 -28.17 25.06 -16.66
N PRO A 63 -28.68 23.81 -16.79
CA PRO A 63 -28.06 22.60 -16.24
C PRO A 63 -26.61 22.37 -16.70
N GLY A 64 -26.27 22.72 -17.94
CA GLY A 64 -24.91 22.66 -18.48
C GLY A 64 -23.96 23.56 -17.69
N ASP A 65 -24.31 24.84 -17.57
CA ASP A 65 -23.53 25.86 -16.83
C ASP A 65 -23.40 25.48 -15.37
N PHE A 66 -24.43 24.90 -14.75
CA PHE A 66 -24.38 24.42 -13.38
C PHE A 66 -23.37 23.27 -13.22
N THR A 67 -23.32 22.36 -14.21
CA THR A 67 -22.32 21.26 -14.20
C THR A 67 -20.91 21.79 -14.34
N GLU A 68 -20.67 22.75 -15.22
CA GLU A 68 -19.37 23.40 -15.38
C GLU A 68 -18.95 24.16 -14.11
N LEU A 69 -19.89 24.86 -13.46
CA LEU A 69 -19.63 25.54 -12.20
C LEU A 69 -19.24 24.57 -11.07
N GLN A 70 -19.90 23.40 -10.97
CA GLN A 70 -19.51 22.34 -10.03
C GLN A 70 -18.09 21.83 -10.31
N GLN A 71 -17.74 21.62 -11.58
CA GLN A 71 -16.40 21.17 -11.97
C GLN A 71 -15.34 22.22 -11.65
N ALA A 72 -15.63 23.50 -11.90
CA ALA A 72 -14.71 24.59 -11.60
C ALA A 72 -14.44 24.74 -10.10
N LEU A 73 -15.48 24.59 -9.26
CA LEU A 73 -15.36 24.66 -7.81
C LEU A 73 -14.86 23.36 -7.16
N GLY A 74 -14.85 22.25 -7.91
CA GLY A 74 -14.45 20.94 -7.40
C GLY A 74 -15.42 20.36 -6.36
N LEU A 75 -16.67 20.78 -6.38
CA LEU A 75 -17.72 20.38 -5.44
C LEU A 75 -18.98 19.97 -6.21
N THR A 76 -19.56 18.86 -5.85
CA THR A 76 -20.88 18.46 -6.33
C THR A 76 -21.94 18.93 -5.33
N HIS A 77 -22.97 19.62 -5.82
CA HIS A 77 -24.08 20.03 -4.97
C HIS A 77 -24.86 18.83 -4.45
N HIS A 78 -25.09 18.81 -3.15
CA HIS A 78 -25.98 17.85 -2.50
C HIS A 78 -26.82 18.60 -1.47
N PRO A 79 -28.18 18.56 -1.51
CA PRO A 79 -29.03 19.38 -0.63
C PRO A 79 -28.85 19.09 0.85
N HIS A 80 -28.43 17.88 1.21
CA HIS A 80 -28.13 17.46 2.59
C HIS A 80 -26.63 17.41 2.91
N SER A 81 -25.83 18.22 2.22
CA SER A 81 -24.39 18.29 2.48
C SER A 81 -24.12 18.93 3.85
N ILE A 82 -23.21 18.35 4.62
CA ILE A 82 -22.71 18.93 5.88
C ILE A 82 -22.10 20.33 5.68
N LEU A 83 -21.69 20.68 4.45
CA LEU A 83 -21.17 22.01 4.11
C LEU A 83 -22.25 23.09 4.08
N LEU A 84 -23.52 22.69 4.00
CA LEU A 84 -24.69 23.60 4.01
C LEU A 84 -25.31 23.74 5.40
N ASP A 85 -25.03 22.82 6.32
CA ASP A 85 -25.58 22.84 7.67
C ASP A 85 -24.84 23.90 8.52
N ARG A 86 -25.58 24.97 8.88
CA ARG A 86 -25.04 26.06 9.68
C ARG A 86 -24.73 25.66 11.12
N ALA A 87 -25.42 24.67 11.67
CA ALA A 87 -25.15 24.18 13.01
C ALA A 87 -23.76 23.52 13.14
N LEU A 88 -23.17 23.10 12.00
CA LEU A 88 -21.85 22.48 11.94
C LEU A 88 -20.72 23.46 11.58
N ASP A 89 -21.03 24.76 11.36
CA ASP A 89 -20.02 25.71 10.88
C ASP A 89 -18.82 25.85 11.84
N ASP A 90 -19.10 25.87 13.14
CA ASP A 90 -18.08 26.03 14.19
C ASP A 90 -17.60 24.69 14.77
N ILE A 91 -18.25 23.59 14.41
CA ILE A 91 -17.94 22.25 14.95
C ILE A 91 -17.04 21.45 14.01
N VAL A 92 -17.28 21.55 12.70
CA VAL A 92 -16.58 20.75 11.69
C VAL A 92 -15.80 21.65 10.75
N ASP A 93 -14.48 21.55 10.75
CA ASP A 93 -13.66 22.14 9.68
C ASP A 93 -13.47 21.11 8.54
N PRO A 94 -14.13 21.33 7.37
CA PRO A 94 -14.07 20.36 6.29
C PRO A 94 -12.68 20.23 5.64
N VAL A 95 -11.82 21.24 5.77
CA VAL A 95 -10.42 21.16 5.31
C VAL A 95 -9.56 20.47 6.37
N ALA A 96 -9.71 20.89 7.64
CA ALA A 96 -8.96 20.29 8.72
C ALA A 96 -9.29 18.80 8.94
N ASN A 97 -10.51 18.36 8.67
CA ASN A 97 -10.94 16.96 8.87
C ASN A 97 -10.85 16.10 7.61
N TYR A 98 -10.34 16.67 6.51
CA TYR A 98 -10.12 15.92 5.27
C TYR A 98 -8.70 15.33 5.20
N PHE A 99 -8.58 14.20 4.54
CA PHE A 99 -7.29 13.60 4.18
C PHE A 99 -7.38 12.90 2.83
N HIS A 100 -6.25 12.81 2.15
CA HIS A 100 -6.08 11.95 0.98
C HIS A 100 -5.63 10.57 1.42
N ASP A 101 -6.37 9.55 1.03
CA ASP A 101 -6.00 8.15 1.26
C ASP A 101 -4.84 7.75 0.36
N PHE A 102 -3.75 7.29 0.94
CA PHE A 102 -2.56 6.93 0.18
C PHE A 102 -2.76 5.67 -0.68
N MET A 103 -3.63 4.74 -0.29
CA MET A 103 -3.94 3.56 -1.10
C MET A 103 -4.51 3.97 -2.47
N HIS A 104 -5.53 4.83 -2.46
CA HIS A 104 -6.14 5.35 -3.69
C HIS A 104 -5.19 6.28 -4.46
N GLY A 105 -4.38 7.06 -3.77
CA GLY A 105 -3.41 7.94 -4.41
C GLY A 105 -2.34 7.18 -5.19
N LEU A 106 -1.81 6.12 -4.61
CA LEU A 106 -0.66 5.39 -5.17
C LEU A 106 -1.06 4.16 -6.01
N PHE A 107 -2.05 3.36 -5.57
CA PHE A 107 -2.19 1.98 -6.04
C PHE A 107 -3.51 1.67 -6.76
N VAL A 108 -4.56 2.49 -6.63
CA VAL A 108 -5.81 2.31 -7.37
C VAL A 108 -5.79 3.19 -8.60
N ASP A 109 -5.40 2.67 -9.75
CA ASP A 109 -5.16 3.46 -10.97
C ASP A 109 -4.39 4.74 -10.64
N GLY A 110 -3.39 4.59 -9.77
CA GLY A 110 -2.70 5.67 -9.10
C GLY A 110 -1.29 5.91 -9.63
N VAL A 111 -0.54 6.68 -8.85
CA VAL A 111 0.81 7.12 -9.22
C VAL A 111 1.73 5.94 -9.57
N CYS A 112 1.70 4.83 -8.79
CA CYS A 112 2.51 3.64 -9.09
C CYS A 112 2.10 2.98 -10.41
N ASN A 113 0.79 2.83 -10.65
CA ASN A 113 0.27 2.20 -11.86
C ASN A 113 0.65 2.97 -13.12
N ILE A 114 0.56 4.30 -13.07
CA ILE A 114 0.92 5.18 -14.19
C ILE A 114 2.42 5.19 -14.41
N THR A 115 3.21 5.37 -13.35
CA THR A 115 4.69 5.46 -13.47
C THR A 115 5.29 4.16 -14.01
N VAL A 116 4.84 2.99 -13.51
CA VAL A 116 5.30 1.69 -14.05
C VAL A 116 4.94 1.54 -15.52
N TYR A 117 3.72 1.92 -15.90
CA TYR A 117 3.29 1.91 -17.30
C TYR A 117 4.22 2.76 -18.17
N LEU A 118 4.50 4.00 -17.78
CA LEU A 118 5.35 4.93 -18.53
C LEU A 118 6.78 4.42 -18.65
N VAL A 119 7.33 3.82 -17.61
CA VAL A 119 8.67 3.19 -17.66
C VAL A 119 8.69 2.08 -18.72
N LEU A 120 7.72 1.17 -18.71
CA LEU A 120 7.67 0.05 -19.65
C LEU A 120 7.50 0.56 -21.10
N GLU A 121 6.62 1.55 -21.33
CA GLU A 121 6.43 2.13 -22.67
C GLU A 121 7.69 2.89 -23.15
N ALA A 122 8.44 3.57 -22.26
CA ALA A 122 9.70 4.19 -22.62
C ALA A 122 10.72 3.15 -23.13
N PHE A 123 10.79 1.98 -22.50
CA PHE A 123 11.67 0.90 -22.96
C PHE A 123 11.19 0.27 -24.27
N ILE A 124 9.89 0.17 -24.52
CA ILE A 124 9.36 -0.28 -25.81
C ILE A 124 9.77 0.70 -26.93
N VAL A 125 9.60 2.00 -26.69
CA VAL A 125 10.00 3.04 -27.64
C VAL A 125 11.52 3.01 -27.90
N SER A 126 12.31 2.67 -26.89
CA SER A 126 13.77 2.53 -27.04
C SER A 126 14.22 1.21 -27.70
N GLY A 127 13.27 0.36 -28.16
CA GLY A 127 13.54 -0.88 -28.89
C GLY A 127 13.44 -2.17 -28.09
N MET A 128 13.09 -2.12 -26.80
CA MET A 128 12.89 -3.31 -25.94
C MET A 128 11.41 -3.76 -25.99
N SER A 129 10.99 -4.33 -27.13
CA SER A 129 9.60 -4.72 -27.35
C SER A 129 9.07 -5.80 -26.41
N ASP A 130 9.95 -6.62 -25.84
CA ASP A 130 9.65 -7.76 -24.98
C ASP A 130 9.75 -7.45 -23.47
N VAL A 131 9.83 -6.16 -23.07
CA VAL A 131 10.00 -5.76 -21.67
C VAL A 131 8.90 -6.29 -20.74
N TYR A 132 7.66 -6.41 -21.21
CA TYR A 132 6.55 -6.99 -20.44
C TYR A 132 6.80 -8.48 -20.16
N THR A 133 7.20 -9.24 -21.17
CA THR A 133 7.52 -10.67 -21.05
C THR A 133 8.71 -10.90 -20.12
N GLN A 134 9.77 -10.07 -20.23
CA GLN A 134 10.92 -10.15 -19.34
C GLN A 134 10.52 -9.83 -17.89
N LEU A 135 9.69 -8.81 -17.69
CA LEU A 135 9.19 -8.47 -16.35
C LEU A 135 8.32 -9.58 -15.75
N SER A 136 7.37 -10.13 -16.52
CA SER A 136 6.55 -11.27 -16.10
C SER A 136 7.41 -12.45 -15.65
N SER A 137 8.40 -12.82 -16.48
CA SER A 137 9.34 -13.89 -16.16
C SER A 137 10.18 -13.59 -14.92
N TYR A 138 10.64 -12.34 -14.76
CA TYR A 138 11.41 -11.90 -13.60
C TYR A 138 10.60 -12.00 -12.31
N ILE A 139 9.34 -11.54 -12.32
CA ILE A 139 8.41 -11.67 -11.19
C ILE A 139 8.22 -13.16 -10.85
N GLY A 140 8.10 -14.02 -11.84
CA GLY A 140 7.97 -15.47 -11.65
C GLY A 140 9.15 -16.16 -10.93
N LEU A 141 10.31 -15.48 -10.78
CA LEU A 141 11.46 -15.98 -10.00
C LEU A 141 11.34 -15.73 -8.49
N TRP A 142 10.36 -14.93 -8.06
CA TRP A 142 10.19 -14.52 -6.67
C TRP A 142 9.02 -15.24 -6.01
N ASP A 143 9.15 -15.48 -4.72
CA ASP A 143 8.09 -15.94 -3.82
C ASP A 143 7.79 -14.88 -2.77
N TRP A 144 6.52 -14.78 -2.40
CA TRP A 144 6.02 -13.86 -1.38
C TRP A 144 5.59 -14.65 -0.14
N PRO A 145 5.57 -13.99 1.04
CA PRO A 145 4.99 -14.59 2.25
C PRO A 145 3.60 -15.16 2.00
N GLY A 146 3.27 -16.29 2.61
CA GLY A 146 2.06 -17.06 2.32
C GLY A 146 0.72 -16.34 2.57
N ARG A 147 0.77 -15.13 3.19
CA ARG A 147 -0.37 -14.22 3.31
C ARG A 147 -0.70 -13.46 2.02
N ILE A 148 0.24 -13.40 1.08
CA ILE A 148 0.11 -12.71 -0.20
C ILE A 148 -0.22 -13.73 -1.30
N TYR A 149 -1.29 -13.47 -2.04
CA TYR A 149 -1.68 -14.34 -3.15
C TYR A 149 -0.82 -14.06 -4.38
N SER A 150 0.33 -14.72 -4.49
CA SER A 150 1.39 -14.39 -5.44
C SER A 150 1.26 -15.07 -6.80
N ASN A 151 0.47 -16.14 -6.94
CA ASN A 151 0.42 -16.93 -8.16
C ASN A 151 -0.04 -16.18 -9.42
N GLN A 152 -0.77 -15.06 -9.24
CA GLN A 152 -1.29 -14.26 -10.34
C GLN A 152 -0.45 -13.00 -10.61
N LEU A 153 0.57 -12.71 -9.80
CA LEU A 153 1.36 -11.48 -9.95
C LEU A 153 2.14 -11.41 -11.27
N PRO A 154 2.77 -12.51 -11.78
CA PRO A 154 3.39 -12.51 -13.10
C PRO A 154 2.40 -12.23 -14.24
N ASP A 155 1.15 -12.70 -14.13
CA ASP A 155 0.12 -12.57 -15.15
C ASP A 155 -0.32 -11.12 -15.38
N ILE A 156 -0.08 -10.23 -14.38
CA ILE A 156 -0.36 -8.80 -14.54
C ILE A 156 0.42 -8.22 -15.73
N PHE A 157 1.62 -8.70 -15.98
CA PHE A 157 2.51 -8.25 -17.06
C PHE A 157 2.56 -9.23 -18.24
N ALA A 158 1.64 -10.17 -18.34
CA ALA A 158 1.54 -11.05 -19.50
C ALA A 158 1.29 -10.24 -20.78
N GLU A 159 1.88 -10.64 -21.90
CA GLU A 159 1.76 -9.95 -23.19
C GLU A 159 0.28 -9.76 -23.62
N SER A 160 -0.58 -10.72 -23.29
CA SER A 160 -2.03 -10.65 -23.56
C SER A 160 -2.75 -9.51 -22.81
N ARG A 161 -2.14 -8.93 -21.78
CA ARG A 161 -2.71 -7.80 -21.01
C ARG A 161 -2.16 -6.44 -21.42
N LYS A 162 -1.13 -6.39 -22.23
CA LYS A 162 -0.45 -5.18 -22.67
C LYS A 162 -1.39 -4.15 -23.29
N ASP A 163 -2.28 -4.60 -24.20
CA ASP A 163 -3.26 -3.70 -24.83
C ASP A 163 -4.27 -3.11 -23.83
N LYS A 164 -4.60 -3.86 -22.77
CA LYS A 164 -5.48 -3.34 -21.71
C LYS A 164 -4.79 -2.23 -20.91
N HIS A 165 -3.49 -2.37 -20.66
CA HIS A 165 -2.69 -1.34 -19.98
C HIS A 165 -2.55 -0.11 -20.86
N ARG A 166 -2.27 -0.28 -22.16
CA ARG A 166 -2.15 0.81 -23.14
C ARG A 166 -3.45 1.60 -23.28
N LYS A 167 -4.60 0.92 -23.43
CA LYS A 167 -5.90 1.59 -23.48
C LYS A 167 -6.24 2.36 -22.22
N ALA A 168 -5.73 1.93 -21.09
CA ALA A 168 -5.97 2.58 -19.80
C ALA A 168 -4.93 3.65 -19.45
N HIS A 169 -3.80 3.69 -20.15
CA HIS A 169 -2.62 4.50 -19.82
C HIS A 169 -2.08 4.26 -18.40
N HIS A 170 -2.28 3.07 -17.86
CA HIS A 170 -1.75 2.63 -16.56
C HIS A 170 -1.79 1.11 -16.45
N ILE A 171 -1.02 0.54 -15.47
CA ILE A 171 -1.06 -0.88 -15.18
C ILE A 171 -2.35 -1.22 -14.43
N LYS A 172 -3.19 -2.08 -15.03
CA LYS A 172 -4.43 -2.57 -14.41
C LYS A 172 -4.16 -3.74 -13.49
N CYS A 173 -4.18 -3.51 -12.20
CA CYS A 173 -4.09 -4.52 -11.14
C CYS A 173 -4.79 -4.03 -9.88
N GLN A 174 -4.91 -4.92 -8.86
CA GLN A 174 -5.44 -4.52 -7.56
C GLN A 174 -4.39 -3.69 -6.80
N ALA A 175 -4.86 -2.83 -5.88
CA ALA A 175 -3.97 -2.00 -5.07
C ALA A 175 -2.99 -2.84 -4.21
N SER A 176 -3.48 -3.95 -3.65
CA SER A 176 -2.65 -4.90 -2.90
C SER A 176 -1.56 -5.56 -3.74
N ASP A 177 -1.88 -5.86 -5.00
CA ASP A 177 -0.93 -6.49 -5.92
C ASP A 177 0.18 -5.50 -6.29
N MET A 178 -0.18 -4.26 -6.64
CA MET A 178 0.80 -3.22 -6.95
C MET A 178 1.70 -2.93 -5.75
N LEU A 179 1.13 -2.80 -4.54
CA LEU A 179 1.92 -2.60 -3.32
C LEU A 179 2.93 -3.74 -3.10
N SER A 180 2.49 -4.99 -3.30
CA SER A 180 3.35 -6.17 -3.15
C SER A 180 4.44 -6.27 -4.23
N LEU A 181 4.18 -5.71 -5.43
CA LEU A 181 5.09 -5.75 -6.56
C LEU A 181 6.19 -4.68 -6.49
N VAL A 182 5.94 -3.51 -5.91
CA VAL A 182 6.89 -2.37 -5.94
C VAL A 182 8.33 -2.76 -5.57
N PRO A 183 8.60 -3.54 -4.52
CA PRO A 183 9.98 -3.93 -4.18
C PRO A 183 10.65 -4.79 -5.27
N VAL A 184 9.92 -5.72 -5.87
CA VAL A 184 10.44 -6.59 -6.95
C VAL A 184 10.62 -5.79 -8.26
N LEU A 185 9.70 -4.86 -8.55
CA LEU A 185 9.83 -3.92 -9.66
C LEU A 185 11.06 -3.02 -9.51
N ALA A 186 11.34 -2.55 -8.31
CA ALA A 186 12.54 -1.77 -8.03
C ALA A 186 13.81 -2.59 -8.34
N MET A 187 13.83 -3.87 -7.96
CA MET A 187 14.94 -4.77 -8.29
C MET A 187 15.05 -5.04 -9.79
N PHE A 188 13.93 -5.19 -10.50
CA PHE A 188 13.92 -5.34 -11.95
C PHE A 188 14.52 -4.09 -12.63
N VAL A 189 14.09 -2.90 -12.22
CA VAL A 189 14.65 -1.63 -12.74
C VAL A 189 16.15 -1.54 -12.47
N LEU A 190 16.59 -1.79 -11.23
CA LEU A 190 18.00 -1.70 -10.83
C LEU A 190 18.90 -2.72 -11.54
N LYS A 191 18.42 -3.97 -11.73
CA LYS A 191 19.26 -5.07 -12.21
C LYS A 191 19.13 -5.35 -13.70
N ILE A 192 18.00 -5.02 -14.30
CA ILE A 192 17.73 -5.36 -15.71
C ILE A 192 17.62 -4.10 -16.58
N LEU A 193 16.89 -3.07 -16.14
CA LEU A 193 16.61 -1.91 -16.98
C LEU A 193 17.74 -0.87 -16.93
N LEU A 194 18.15 -0.42 -15.75
CA LEU A 194 19.13 0.63 -15.55
C LEU A 194 20.53 0.28 -16.17
N PRO A 195 21.03 -0.98 -16.12
CA PRO A 195 22.29 -1.33 -16.76
C PRO A 195 22.31 -1.15 -18.30
N ARG A 196 21.14 -1.02 -18.93
CA ARG A 196 21.02 -0.79 -20.38
C ARG A 196 21.36 0.63 -20.80
N LYS A 197 21.30 1.61 -19.88
CA LYS A 197 21.63 3.03 -20.11
C LYS A 197 20.87 3.68 -21.27
N THR A 198 19.60 3.27 -21.45
CA THR A 198 18.75 3.78 -22.56
C THR A 198 17.65 4.72 -22.09
N CYS A 199 17.10 4.49 -20.88
CA CYS A 199 15.99 5.25 -20.31
C CYS A 199 16.26 5.58 -18.83
N ASP A 200 17.43 6.12 -18.53
CA ASP A 200 17.91 6.35 -17.16
C ASP A 200 16.97 7.27 -16.38
N ALA A 201 16.47 8.34 -16.99
CA ALA A 201 15.52 9.27 -16.35
C ALA A 201 14.24 8.55 -15.89
N ALA A 202 13.66 7.67 -16.74
CA ALA A 202 12.48 6.88 -16.40
C ALA A 202 12.78 5.91 -15.24
N CYS A 203 13.95 5.27 -15.25
CA CYS A 203 14.40 4.40 -14.17
C CYS A 203 14.54 5.17 -12.86
N PHE A 204 15.19 6.33 -12.85
CA PHE A 204 15.38 7.14 -11.65
C PHE A 204 14.06 7.67 -11.10
N ALA A 205 13.11 8.06 -11.96
CA ALA A 205 11.77 8.47 -11.54
C ALA A 205 11.06 7.33 -10.80
N PHE A 206 11.09 6.10 -11.35
CA PHE A 206 10.46 4.96 -10.68
C PHE A 206 11.17 4.57 -9.37
N LEU A 207 12.50 4.59 -9.33
CA LEU A 207 13.23 4.26 -8.10
C LEU A 207 12.98 5.30 -7.00
N ALA A 208 12.84 6.58 -7.35
CA ALA A 208 12.43 7.61 -6.41
C ALA A 208 11.00 7.38 -5.89
N LEU A 209 10.08 6.94 -6.75
CA LEU A 209 8.73 6.53 -6.34
C LEU A 209 8.77 5.31 -5.40
N ALA A 210 9.58 4.31 -5.71
CA ALA A 210 9.72 3.14 -4.84
C ALA A 210 10.17 3.54 -3.43
N ASN A 211 11.10 4.50 -3.32
CA ASN A 211 11.50 5.06 -2.03
C ASN A 211 10.33 5.79 -1.33
N VAL A 212 9.51 6.56 -2.05
CA VAL A 212 8.32 7.19 -1.48
C VAL A 212 7.36 6.14 -0.92
N VAL A 213 7.08 5.06 -1.68
CA VAL A 213 6.21 3.96 -1.24
C VAL A 213 6.75 3.30 0.03
N GLU A 214 8.04 3.03 0.08
CA GLU A 214 8.72 2.46 1.22
C GLU A 214 8.56 3.34 2.47
N PHE A 215 8.79 4.65 2.34
CA PHE A 215 8.63 5.60 3.44
C PHE A 215 7.17 5.81 3.86
N ILE A 216 6.22 5.73 2.94
CA ILE A 216 4.78 5.75 3.27
C ILE A 216 4.41 4.55 4.15
N TRP A 217 5.00 3.39 3.94
CA TRP A 217 4.78 2.23 4.79
C TRP A 217 5.24 2.47 6.25
N PHE A 218 6.34 3.18 6.46
CA PHE A 218 6.75 3.62 7.80
C PHE A 218 5.82 4.70 8.36
N ALA A 219 5.45 5.68 7.55
CA ALA A 219 4.53 6.74 7.94
C ALA A 219 3.15 6.18 8.34
N ALA A 220 2.68 5.14 7.67
CA ALA A 220 1.45 4.44 8.03
C ALA A 220 1.53 3.73 9.40
N ARG A 221 2.75 3.49 9.91
CA ARG A 221 3.01 2.92 11.24
C ARG A 221 3.44 3.97 12.28
N GLY A 222 3.45 5.26 11.94
CA GLY A 222 3.88 6.33 12.84
C GLY A 222 5.38 6.35 13.15
N LYS A 223 6.23 5.78 12.28
CA LYS A 223 7.67 5.57 12.54
C LYS A 223 8.59 6.45 11.70
N LEU A 224 8.13 7.58 11.16
CA LEU A 224 8.90 8.41 10.24
C LEU A 224 8.86 9.90 10.63
N ASP A 225 9.93 10.64 10.27
CA ASP A 225 9.89 12.09 10.24
C ASP A 225 9.12 12.58 8.99
N PRO A 226 8.03 13.36 9.17
CA PRO A 226 7.24 13.90 8.07
C PRO A 226 8.03 14.73 7.07
N THR A 227 9.10 15.40 7.51
CA THR A 227 9.95 16.23 6.66
C THR A 227 10.69 15.41 5.61
N GLN A 228 11.13 14.21 5.99
CA GLN A 228 11.76 13.28 5.04
C GLN A 228 10.79 12.85 3.96
N LEU A 229 9.53 12.60 4.31
CA LEU A 229 8.50 12.25 3.32
C LEU A 229 8.25 13.38 2.33
N ASP A 230 8.18 14.63 2.79
CA ASP A 230 8.01 15.79 1.91
C ASP A 230 9.17 15.88 0.88
N LEU A 231 10.41 15.74 1.34
CA LEU A 231 11.61 15.79 0.47
C LEU A 231 11.63 14.66 -0.57
N LEU A 232 11.25 13.44 -0.18
CA LEU A 232 11.19 12.30 -1.09
C LEU A 232 10.11 12.48 -2.15
N VAL A 233 8.94 12.99 -1.76
CA VAL A 233 7.84 13.27 -2.68
C VAL A 233 8.26 14.36 -3.68
N GLU A 234 8.84 15.47 -3.24
CA GLU A 234 9.29 16.53 -4.14
C GLU A 234 10.38 16.04 -5.11
N LYS A 235 11.33 15.25 -4.62
CA LYS A 235 12.37 14.62 -5.46
C LYS A 235 11.75 13.70 -6.51
N PHE A 236 10.79 12.86 -6.11
CA PHE A 236 10.09 11.98 -7.05
C PHE A 236 9.35 12.79 -8.12
N LEU A 237 8.57 13.80 -7.74
CA LEU A 237 7.78 14.62 -8.67
C LEU A 237 8.69 15.37 -9.65
N GLN A 238 9.83 15.89 -9.21
CA GLN A 238 10.81 16.52 -10.09
C GLN A 238 11.34 15.51 -11.12
N LEU A 239 11.85 14.35 -10.68
CA LEU A 239 12.36 13.31 -11.58
C LEU A 239 11.28 12.77 -12.52
N PHE A 240 10.03 12.69 -12.07
CA PHE A 240 8.91 12.28 -12.90
C PHE A 240 8.66 13.28 -14.04
N VAL A 241 8.60 14.57 -13.71
CA VAL A 241 8.39 15.62 -14.72
C VAL A 241 9.57 15.69 -15.70
N ASP A 242 10.82 15.55 -15.22
CA ASP A 242 12.00 15.52 -16.05
C ASP A 242 12.00 14.33 -17.04
N ALA A 243 11.41 13.19 -16.63
CA ALA A 243 11.35 11.98 -17.45
C ALA A 243 10.16 11.93 -18.42
N PHE A 244 8.99 12.41 -17.99
CA PHE A 244 7.72 12.16 -18.67
C PHE A 244 6.91 13.42 -19.02
N GLY A 245 7.28 14.59 -18.47
CA GLY A 245 6.57 15.85 -18.67
C GLY A 245 5.40 16.07 -17.70
N PHE A 246 4.89 17.31 -17.71
CA PHE A 246 3.75 17.75 -16.89
C PHE A 246 2.43 17.14 -17.33
N GLU A 247 2.29 16.78 -18.59
CA GLU A 247 1.05 16.25 -19.20
C GLU A 247 0.62 14.90 -18.59
N TRP A 248 1.54 14.17 -17.97
CA TRP A 248 1.28 12.91 -17.29
C TRP A 248 0.91 13.05 -15.81
N LEU A 249 1.00 14.26 -15.24
CA LEU A 249 0.59 14.50 -13.86
C LEU A 249 -0.94 14.44 -13.74
N THR A 250 -1.45 13.41 -13.09
CA THR A 250 -2.86 13.32 -12.69
C THR A 250 -3.07 13.95 -11.31
N PRO A 251 -4.33 14.24 -10.90
CA PRO A 251 -4.62 14.77 -9.56
C PRO A 251 -3.96 14.00 -8.41
N LYS A 252 -3.74 12.70 -8.59
CA LYS A 252 -3.14 11.84 -7.56
C LYS A 252 -1.67 12.16 -7.27
N TYR A 253 -0.93 12.67 -8.27
CA TYR A 253 0.45 13.14 -8.04
C TYR A 253 0.48 14.37 -7.13
N HIS A 254 -0.47 15.28 -7.30
CA HIS A 254 -0.61 16.43 -6.42
C HIS A 254 -0.95 16.02 -4.97
N TRP A 255 -1.78 14.99 -4.78
CA TRP A 255 -2.15 14.53 -3.43
C TRP A 255 -0.95 14.11 -2.59
N LEU A 256 0.11 13.62 -3.21
CA LEU A 256 1.33 13.22 -2.50
C LEU A 256 1.96 14.39 -1.73
N LEU A 257 1.85 15.62 -2.25
CA LEU A 257 2.39 16.82 -1.58
C LEU A 257 1.72 17.11 -0.22
N HIS A 258 0.55 16.55 0.04
CA HIS A 258 -0.17 16.70 1.30
C HIS A 258 0.12 15.57 2.30
N PHE A 259 0.79 14.48 1.90
CA PHE A 259 1.00 13.34 2.77
C PHE A 259 1.84 13.66 4.02
N GLY A 260 2.86 14.49 3.90
CA GLY A 260 3.62 14.94 5.05
C GLY A 260 2.78 15.75 6.05
N ASP A 261 1.83 16.57 5.57
CA ASP A 261 0.92 17.33 6.44
C ASP A 261 -0.10 16.40 7.12
N HIS A 262 -0.62 15.41 6.41
CA HIS A 262 -1.48 14.39 7.01
C HIS A 262 -0.75 13.62 8.10
N TYR A 263 0.50 13.26 7.85
CA TYR A 263 1.30 12.55 8.83
C TYR A 263 1.58 13.43 10.08
N ARG A 264 1.94 14.71 9.89
CA ARG A 264 2.11 15.65 11.02
C ARG A 264 0.84 15.78 11.85
N LYS A 265 -0.30 15.79 11.18
CA LYS A 265 -1.59 16.00 11.82
C LYS A 265 -2.12 14.77 12.55
N PHE A 266 -2.03 13.60 11.95
CA PHE A 266 -2.65 12.37 12.45
C PHE A 266 -1.66 11.42 13.15
N GLY A 267 -0.35 11.73 13.14
CA GLY A 267 0.70 10.85 13.66
C GLY A 267 0.92 9.58 12.83
N MET A 268 0.12 9.37 11.79
CA MET A 268 0.22 8.26 10.84
C MET A 268 -0.45 8.62 9.51
N LEU A 269 -0.14 7.89 8.45
CA LEU A 269 -0.90 7.98 7.21
C LEU A 269 -2.07 7.01 7.22
N LEU A 270 -3.26 7.55 6.99
CA LEU A 270 -4.50 6.79 6.93
C LEU A 270 -4.66 6.12 5.56
N ASN A 271 -5.29 4.94 5.54
CA ASN A 271 -5.55 4.19 4.32
C ASN A 271 -6.88 3.42 4.38
N CYS A 272 -7.44 3.17 3.20
CA CYS A 272 -8.71 2.47 3.05
C CYS A 272 -8.58 0.96 2.78
N PHE A 273 -7.38 0.36 2.84
CA PHE A 273 -7.22 -1.09 2.61
C PHE A 273 -8.14 -1.94 3.49
N VAL A 274 -8.35 -1.54 4.74
CA VAL A 274 -9.25 -2.25 5.67
C VAL A 274 -10.70 -2.07 5.25
N LEU A 275 -11.10 -0.85 4.89
CA LEU A 275 -12.46 -0.53 4.45
C LEU A 275 -12.82 -1.26 3.16
N GLU A 276 -11.92 -1.28 2.17
CA GLU A 276 -12.13 -2.03 0.92
C GLU A 276 -12.31 -3.54 1.15
N ARG A 277 -11.57 -4.13 2.08
CA ARG A 277 -11.80 -5.52 2.48
C ARG A 277 -13.17 -5.75 3.08
N ARG A 278 -13.71 -4.78 3.85
CA ARG A 278 -15.06 -4.83 4.42
C ARG A 278 -16.12 -4.65 3.33
N HIS A 279 -15.93 -3.74 2.37
CA HIS A 279 -16.80 -3.61 1.20
C HIS A 279 -16.93 -4.93 0.42
N ARG A 280 -15.85 -5.72 0.31
CA ARG A 280 -15.91 -7.03 -0.35
C ARG A 280 -16.85 -8.00 0.35
N ILE A 281 -16.95 -7.94 1.69
CA ILE A 281 -17.90 -8.75 2.46
C ILE A 281 -19.32 -8.31 2.12
N ALA A 282 -19.63 -7.01 2.21
CA ALA A 282 -20.96 -6.48 1.88
C ALA A 282 -21.37 -6.81 0.42
N LYS A 283 -20.44 -6.63 -0.54
CA LYS A 283 -20.69 -6.98 -1.95
C LYS A 283 -20.99 -8.46 -2.16
N ARG A 284 -20.33 -9.38 -1.43
CA ARG A 284 -20.64 -10.82 -1.51
C ARG A 284 -22.08 -11.09 -1.16
N TYR A 285 -22.58 -10.59 -0.03
CA TYR A 285 -23.98 -10.74 0.37
C TYR A 285 -24.95 -10.10 -0.64
N ALA A 286 -24.66 -8.89 -1.11
CA ALA A 286 -25.50 -8.20 -2.09
C ALA A 286 -25.58 -8.95 -3.43
N THR A 287 -24.50 -9.59 -3.87
CA THR A 287 -24.46 -10.38 -5.10
C THR A 287 -25.29 -11.65 -4.98
N ASP A 288 -25.23 -12.32 -3.83
CA ASP A 288 -25.97 -13.56 -3.59
C ASP A 288 -27.48 -13.30 -3.47
N LEU A 289 -27.88 -12.22 -2.81
CA LEU A 289 -29.28 -11.84 -2.64
C LEU A 289 -29.95 -11.33 -3.92
N ARG A 290 -29.20 -10.82 -4.89
CA ARG A 290 -29.68 -10.24 -6.18
C ARG A 290 -30.84 -9.25 -6.03
N ASN A 291 -31.05 -8.71 -4.85
CA ASN A 291 -32.13 -7.77 -4.54
C ASN A 291 -31.52 -6.37 -4.35
N THR A 292 -31.77 -5.48 -5.31
CA THR A 292 -31.24 -4.11 -5.33
C THR A 292 -32.22 -3.08 -4.74
N SER A 293 -33.33 -3.51 -4.13
CA SER A 293 -34.27 -2.58 -3.50
C SER A 293 -33.57 -1.84 -2.33
N LYS A 294 -33.95 -0.58 -2.12
CA LYS A 294 -33.40 0.25 -1.04
C LYS A 294 -33.62 -0.39 0.36
N ALA A 295 -34.77 -1.01 0.54
CA ALA A 295 -35.10 -1.71 1.79
C ALA A 295 -34.21 -2.93 2.04
N ALA A 296 -33.97 -3.78 1.02
CA ALA A 296 -33.12 -4.95 1.13
C ALA A 296 -31.65 -4.55 1.38
N ASN A 297 -31.17 -3.51 0.70
CA ASN A 297 -29.82 -2.99 0.92
C ASN A 297 -29.62 -2.44 2.34
N SER A 298 -30.62 -1.69 2.87
CA SER A 298 -30.57 -1.19 4.25
C SER A 298 -30.59 -2.31 5.28
N SER A 299 -31.43 -3.32 5.09
CA SER A 299 -31.49 -4.49 5.97
C SER A 299 -30.19 -5.28 5.94
N LEU A 300 -29.63 -5.50 4.76
CA LEU A 300 -28.33 -6.16 4.59
C LEU A 300 -27.21 -5.42 5.31
N ILE A 301 -27.14 -4.10 5.15
CA ILE A 301 -26.10 -3.28 5.82
C ILE A 301 -26.25 -3.39 7.33
N MET A 302 -27.49 -3.31 7.86
CA MET A 302 -27.76 -3.45 9.28
C MET A 302 -27.36 -4.84 9.78
N GLU A 303 -27.70 -5.91 9.06
CA GLU A 303 -27.38 -7.27 9.45
C GLU A 303 -25.87 -7.52 9.46
N VAL A 304 -25.16 -7.12 8.41
CA VAL A 304 -23.69 -7.23 8.33
C VAL A 304 -23.03 -6.41 9.45
N THR A 305 -23.52 -5.19 9.71
CA THR A 305 -22.98 -4.31 10.76
C THR A 305 -23.24 -4.93 12.14
N SER A 306 -24.45 -5.41 12.42
CA SER A 306 -24.82 -6.04 13.69
C SER A 306 -24.01 -7.32 13.93
N HIS A 307 -23.82 -8.14 12.89
CA HIS A 307 -23.01 -9.35 12.99
C HIS A 307 -21.54 -9.01 13.33
N HIS A 308 -20.94 -8.03 12.63
CA HIS A 308 -19.57 -7.61 12.93
C HIS A 308 -19.44 -6.95 14.30
N LEU A 309 -20.43 -6.16 14.72
CA LEU A 309 -20.45 -5.57 16.05
C LEU A 309 -20.55 -6.66 17.12
N GLY A 310 -21.42 -7.65 16.91
CA GLY A 310 -21.54 -8.83 17.77
C GLY A 310 -20.21 -9.59 17.87
N LEU A 311 -19.54 -9.87 16.77
CA LEU A 311 -18.21 -10.49 16.77
C LEU A 311 -17.19 -9.67 17.57
N LEU A 312 -17.20 -8.33 17.45
CA LEU A 312 -16.32 -7.46 18.22
C LEU A 312 -16.67 -7.45 19.71
N MET A 313 -17.93 -7.44 20.07
CA MET A 313 -18.39 -7.46 21.48
C MET A 313 -18.11 -8.80 22.17
N HIS A 314 -18.25 -9.92 21.45
CA HIS A 314 -17.99 -11.25 22.02
C HIS A 314 -16.50 -11.62 22.02
N SER A 315 -15.68 -10.95 21.25
CA SER A 315 -14.25 -11.21 21.14
C SER A 315 -13.47 -10.03 21.72
N LEU A 316 -13.43 -9.91 23.05
CA LEU A 316 -12.46 -9.05 23.76
C LEU A 316 -11.01 -9.37 23.29
N HIS A 317 -10.78 -10.59 22.82
CA HIS A 317 -9.53 -11.03 22.20
C HIS A 317 -9.30 -10.48 20.79
N ALA A 318 -10.32 -9.92 20.11
CA ALA A 318 -10.11 -9.31 18.78
C ALA A 318 -9.14 -8.11 18.79
N PHE A 319 -8.93 -7.53 19.97
CA PHE A 319 -7.98 -6.42 20.18
C PHE A 319 -6.69 -6.86 20.93
N ARG A 320 -6.60 -8.13 21.36
CA ARG A 320 -5.38 -8.68 21.91
C ARG A 320 -4.55 -9.25 20.76
N TYR A 321 -3.40 -8.67 20.57
CA TYR A 321 -2.40 -9.13 19.60
C TYR A 321 -1.39 -10.02 20.28
N ASP A 322 -1.88 -11.05 21.02
CA ASP A 322 -1.01 -11.96 21.71
C ASP A 322 -0.12 -12.70 20.70
N ILE A 323 1.18 -12.68 20.96
CA ILE A 323 2.15 -13.49 20.21
C ILE A 323 1.83 -14.95 20.49
N GLY A 324 1.73 -15.77 19.44
CA GLY A 324 1.47 -17.16 19.63
C GLY A 324 0.77 -17.87 18.47
N LEU A 325 0.43 -19.11 18.71
CA LEU A 325 -0.19 -19.99 17.72
C LEU A 325 -1.58 -19.50 17.31
N LEU A 326 -1.86 -19.63 16.03
CA LEU A 326 -3.21 -19.52 15.48
C LEU A 326 -3.71 -20.94 15.19
N ASP A 327 -4.81 -21.33 15.83
CA ASP A 327 -5.42 -22.68 15.70
C ASP A 327 -4.48 -23.85 16.12
N GLY A 328 -3.93 -23.77 17.34
CA GLY A 328 -3.05 -24.80 17.90
C GLY A 328 -3.75 -26.17 18.05
N ARG A 329 -3.05 -27.23 17.67
CA ARG A 329 -3.53 -28.62 17.73
C ARG A 329 -2.47 -29.53 18.36
N PRO A 330 -2.86 -30.62 19.00
CA PRO A 330 -1.89 -31.62 19.47
C PRO A 330 -0.99 -32.09 18.33
N PRO A 331 0.33 -32.22 18.57
CA PRO A 331 1.27 -32.69 17.54
C PRO A 331 1.12 -34.19 17.26
N SER A 332 1.53 -34.62 16.07
CA SER A 332 1.73 -36.03 15.79
C SER A 332 2.85 -36.62 16.70
N LYS A 333 2.82 -37.95 16.90
CA LYS A 333 3.85 -38.64 17.71
C LYS A 333 5.28 -38.31 17.24
N LYS A 334 5.50 -38.24 15.92
CA LYS A 334 6.79 -37.91 15.32
C LYS A 334 7.23 -36.50 15.66
N VAL A 335 6.33 -35.51 15.54
CA VAL A 335 6.62 -34.09 15.84
C VAL A 335 6.83 -33.89 17.34
N ARG A 336 6.01 -34.53 18.19
CA ARG A 336 6.21 -34.51 19.64
C ARG A 336 7.60 -34.99 20.01
N LYS A 337 8.03 -36.16 19.48
CA LYS A 337 9.36 -36.70 19.74
C LYS A 337 10.47 -35.73 19.33
N ILE A 338 10.38 -35.12 18.12
CA ILE A 338 11.39 -34.14 17.67
C ILE A 338 11.47 -32.95 18.64
N LEU A 339 10.34 -32.38 19.05
CA LEU A 339 10.34 -31.26 19.98
C LEU A 339 10.84 -31.65 21.37
N THR A 340 10.45 -32.82 21.88
CA THR A 340 10.92 -33.34 23.15
C THR A 340 12.44 -33.53 23.13
N ASP A 341 12.98 -34.14 22.07
CA ASP A 341 14.43 -34.39 21.92
C ASP A 341 15.20 -33.05 21.76
N MET A 342 14.67 -32.05 21.04
CA MET A 342 15.36 -30.76 20.83
C MET A 342 15.32 -29.82 22.03
N LEU A 343 14.30 -29.93 22.87
CA LEU A 343 14.09 -29.07 24.04
C LEU A 343 14.40 -29.75 25.39
N ASP A 344 14.85 -31.01 25.32
CA ASP A 344 15.16 -31.85 26.53
C ASP A 344 13.95 -31.87 27.51
N LEU A 345 12.75 -32.14 26.99
CA LEU A 345 11.52 -32.11 27.78
C LEU A 345 11.30 -33.44 28.52
N SER A 346 10.67 -33.38 29.68
CA SER A 346 10.33 -34.58 30.51
C SER A 346 9.23 -35.47 29.87
N GLY A 347 8.50 -34.96 28.90
CA GLY A 347 7.43 -35.66 28.16
C GLY A 347 6.00 -35.36 28.63
N ASP A 348 5.84 -34.76 29.80
CA ASP A 348 4.54 -34.42 30.40
C ASP A 348 4.05 -33.02 30.00
N GLU A 349 4.89 -32.26 29.29
CA GLU A 349 4.57 -30.89 28.89
C GLU A 349 3.43 -30.84 27.87
N GLU A 350 2.60 -29.82 28.01
CA GLU A 350 1.57 -29.50 27.01
C GLU A 350 2.23 -28.93 25.77
N ILE A 351 2.10 -29.64 24.67
CA ILE A 351 2.62 -29.23 23.37
C ILE A 351 1.47 -29.09 22.38
N LEU A 352 1.35 -27.89 21.79
CA LEU A 352 0.47 -27.58 20.67
C LEU A 352 1.29 -27.19 19.44
N VAL A 353 0.78 -27.47 18.24
CA VAL A 353 1.42 -27.07 16.97
C VAL A 353 0.41 -26.42 16.05
N ALA A 354 0.88 -25.49 15.21
CA ALA A 354 0.05 -24.79 14.24
C ALA A 354 0.78 -24.55 12.91
N LEU A 355 0.01 -24.29 11.86
CA LEU A 355 0.55 -23.86 10.56
C LEU A 355 0.86 -22.37 10.52
N HIS A 356 0.25 -21.59 11.40
CA HIS A 356 0.39 -20.15 11.47
C HIS A 356 0.67 -19.72 12.90
N SER A 357 1.51 -18.72 13.06
CA SER A 357 1.76 -18.07 14.34
C SER A 357 1.84 -16.55 14.16
N ARG A 358 1.41 -15.83 15.18
CA ARG A 358 1.55 -14.38 15.27
C ARG A 358 2.87 -14.06 15.99
N PHE A 359 3.74 -13.33 15.34
CA PHE A 359 5.03 -12.92 15.89
C PHE A 359 5.07 -11.45 16.35
N SER A 360 4.09 -10.66 15.94
CA SER A 360 3.93 -9.26 16.35
C SER A 360 2.47 -8.82 16.27
N ALA A 361 2.16 -7.64 16.75
CA ALA A 361 0.81 -7.07 16.65
C ALA A 361 0.24 -7.09 15.22
N PHE A 362 1.10 -6.94 14.20
CA PHE A 362 0.71 -6.88 12.80
C PHE A 362 1.30 -7.99 11.93
N GLY A 363 2.13 -8.86 12.54
CA GLY A 363 2.88 -9.89 11.85
C GLY A 363 2.34 -11.30 12.10
N ILE A 364 2.02 -12.01 11.03
CA ILE A 364 1.68 -13.44 11.05
C ILE A 364 2.61 -14.11 10.06
N CYS A 365 3.23 -15.21 10.47
CA CYS A 365 3.99 -16.09 9.58
C CYS A 365 3.35 -17.47 9.49
N LYS A 366 3.55 -18.08 8.36
CA LYS A 366 3.05 -19.41 8.02
C LYS A 366 4.21 -20.38 7.89
N LYS A 367 3.97 -21.67 8.18
CA LYS A 367 4.91 -22.73 7.79
C LYS A 367 5.27 -22.60 6.32
N GLY A 368 6.55 -22.58 6.00
CA GLY A 368 7.10 -22.41 4.66
C GLY A 368 7.50 -20.97 4.32
N ASP A 369 7.02 -19.96 5.08
CA ASP A 369 7.48 -18.59 4.89
C ASP A 369 8.96 -18.48 5.23
N VAL A 370 9.64 -17.55 4.56
CA VAL A 370 11.00 -17.13 4.90
C VAL A 370 10.91 -15.92 5.82
N VAL A 371 11.64 -15.99 6.92
CA VAL A 371 11.62 -14.97 7.98
C VAL A 371 13.02 -14.42 8.21
N LEU A 372 13.08 -13.15 8.66
CA LEU A 372 14.22 -12.57 9.33
C LEU A 372 14.05 -12.79 10.84
N ILE A 373 15.12 -13.18 11.49
CA ILE A 373 15.17 -13.52 12.90
C ILE A 373 16.21 -12.62 13.56
N LYS A 374 15.88 -12.12 14.74
CA LYS A 374 16.80 -11.36 15.56
C LYS A 374 17.97 -12.23 16.00
N ASP A 375 19.19 -11.70 15.88
CA ASP A 375 20.45 -12.34 16.31
C ASP A 375 21.35 -11.25 16.90
N ASP A 376 21.58 -11.26 18.21
CA ASP A 376 22.32 -10.27 19.00
C ASP A 376 22.48 -8.87 18.37
N SER A 377 23.46 -8.70 17.50
CA SER A 377 23.77 -7.43 16.81
C SER A 377 23.41 -7.44 15.32
N SER A 378 22.79 -8.51 14.81
CA SER A 378 22.47 -8.71 13.39
C SER A 378 21.11 -9.39 13.21
N TYR A 379 20.92 -10.03 12.08
CA TYR A 379 19.79 -10.90 11.80
C TYR A 379 20.23 -12.07 10.93
N ILE A 380 19.51 -13.17 11.06
CA ILE A 380 19.63 -14.33 10.19
C ILE A 380 18.33 -14.53 9.41
N ALA A 381 18.38 -15.21 8.28
CA ALA A 381 17.18 -15.62 7.55
C ALA A 381 17.02 -17.12 7.60
N GLY A 382 15.78 -17.59 7.49
CA GLY A 382 15.51 -19.00 7.44
C GLY A 382 14.07 -19.32 7.07
N GLN A 383 13.81 -20.56 6.72
CA GLN A 383 12.47 -21.04 6.37
C GLN A 383 11.78 -21.67 7.58
N VAL A 384 10.57 -21.23 7.86
CA VAL A 384 9.75 -21.77 8.96
C VAL A 384 9.32 -23.21 8.65
N LEU A 385 9.69 -24.13 9.50
CA LEU A 385 9.34 -25.54 9.40
C LEU A 385 8.09 -25.90 10.21
N LEU A 386 7.92 -25.25 11.37
CA LEU A 386 6.88 -25.56 12.35
C LEU A 386 6.71 -24.39 13.33
N HIS A 387 5.50 -24.17 13.79
CA HIS A 387 5.20 -23.37 14.98
C HIS A 387 4.69 -24.27 16.08
N ALA A 388 5.16 -24.06 17.29
CA ALA A 388 4.72 -24.82 18.47
C ALA A 388 4.51 -23.90 19.67
N SER A 389 3.71 -24.37 20.64
CA SER A 389 3.64 -23.81 21.98
C SER A 389 3.98 -24.94 22.95
N VAL A 390 4.90 -24.69 23.86
CA VAL A 390 5.32 -25.63 24.90
C VAL A 390 5.09 -24.96 26.23
N SER A 391 4.18 -25.50 27.02
CA SER A 391 3.79 -24.93 28.32
C SER A 391 3.47 -23.43 28.27
N GLY A 392 2.81 -23.00 27.19
CA GLY A 392 2.38 -21.60 26.96
C GLY A 392 3.45 -20.72 26.27
N VAL A 393 4.69 -21.16 26.13
CA VAL A 393 5.74 -20.41 25.38
C VAL A 393 5.64 -20.73 23.89
N SER A 394 5.54 -19.68 23.07
CA SER A 394 5.46 -19.82 21.63
C SER A 394 6.83 -19.86 20.98
N ILE A 395 7.10 -20.94 20.26
CA ILE A 395 8.36 -21.20 19.57
C ILE A 395 8.16 -21.49 18.08
N SER A 396 9.17 -21.22 17.28
CA SER A 396 9.21 -21.55 15.86
C SER A 396 10.48 -22.35 15.54
N MET A 397 10.30 -23.47 14.86
CA MET A 397 11.42 -24.22 14.30
C MET A 397 11.72 -23.67 12.91
N VAL A 398 12.95 -23.28 12.68
CA VAL A 398 13.40 -22.64 11.45
C VAL A 398 14.62 -23.36 10.89
N ASP A 399 14.63 -23.54 9.59
CA ASP A 399 15.81 -23.98 8.84
C ASP A 399 16.64 -22.73 8.53
N ALA A 400 17.58 -22.41 9.42
CA ALA A 400 18.37 -21.17 9.40
C ALA A 400 19.48 -21.23 8.36
N TRP A 401 19.67 -20.15 7.60
CA TRP A 401 20.56 -20.03 6.47
C TRP A 401 21.80 -19.21 6.79
N ILE A 402 22.90 -19.49 6.08
CA ILE A 402 24.17 -18.77 6.28
C ILE A 402 24.24 -17.58 5.33
N LEU A 403 24.52 -16.39 5.88
CA LEU A 403 24.71 -15.16 5.10
C LEU A 403 25.96 -15.28 4.22
N LYS A 404 25.82 -15.11 2.92
CA LYS A 404 26.92 -15.08 1.95
C LYS A 404 27.35 -13.63 1.61
N SER A 405 26.39 -12.76 1.43
CA SER A 405 26.65 -11.34 1.17
C SER A 405 25.40 -10.51 1.40
N SER A 406 25.57 -9.24 1.75
CA SER A 406 24.48 -8.29 1.85
C SER A 406 24.84 -6.98 1.17
N ASN A 407 23.81 -6.29 0.65
CA ASN A 407 23.87 -4.91 0.22
C ASN A 407 22.64 -4.21 0.82
N LEU A 408 22.81 -3.70 2.02
CA LEU A 408 21.72 -3.08 2.77
C LEU A 408 21.20 -1.81 2.09
N ALA A 409 22.07 -1.05 1.42
CA ALA A 409 21.65 0.14 0.66
C ALA A 409 20.72 -0.23 -0.51
N ALA A 410 20.91 -1.40 -1.13
CA ALA A 410 20.02 -1.94 -2.14
C ALA A 410 18.88 -2.80 -1.54
N GLY A 411 18.85 -2.98 -0.23
CA GLY A 411 17.83 -3.77 0.46
C GLY A 411 17.86 -5.26 0.09
N ILE A 412 19.03 -5.86 -0.12
CA ILE A 412 19.15 -7.28 -0.49
C ILE A 412 20.18 -8.01 0.38
N ALA A 413 19.90 -9.28 0.65
CA ALA A 413 20.87 -10.21 1.20
C ALA A 413 20.81 -11.56 0.47
N LYS A 414 21.95 -12.25 0.39
CA LYS A 414 22.09 -13.57 -0.23
C LYS A 414 22.49 -14.56 0.84
N TRP A 415 21.83 -15.71 0.83
CA TRP A 415 21.93 -16.73 1.85
C TRP A 415 22.24 -18.10 1.22
N SER A 416 23.08 -18.89 1.86
CA SER A 416 23.29 -20.29 1.50
C SER A 416 22.28 -21.17 2.22
N THR A 417 21.59 -22.02 1.47
CA THR A 417 20.69 -23.03 2.01
C THR A 417 21.36 -24.42 2.10
N ALA A 418 22.56 -24.57 1.55
CA ALA A 418 23.26 -25.86 1.51
C ALA A 418 23.68 -26.33 2.90
N ASP A 419 24.08 -25.39 3.77
CA ASP A 419 24.56 -25.64 5.13
C ASP A 419 23.53 -25.16 6.17
N ALA A 420 22.24 -25.23 5.83
CA ALA A 420 21.17 -24.81 6.72
C ALA A 420 21.12 -25.66 7.98
N THR A 421 20.91 -25.01 9.13
CA THR A 421 20.78 -25.67 10.43
C THR A 421 19.39 -25.45 11.01
N LYS A 422 18.84 -26.50 11.64
CA LYS A 422 17.55 -26.38 12.33
C LYS A 422 17.75 -25.77 13.70
N ILE A 423 17.10 -24.65 13.91
CA ILE A 423 17.10 -23.96 15.20
C ILE A 423 15.67 -23.81 15.73
N LEU A 424 15.55 -23.71 17.05
CA LEU A 424 14.34 -23.31 17.73
C LEU A 424 14.55 -21.88 18.23
N ILE A 425 13.58 -21.02 17.98
CA ILE A 425 13.59 -19.62 18.41
C ILE A 425 12.28 -19.32 19.11
N GLU A 426 12.25 -18.32 19.96
CA GLU A 426 10.98 -17.75 20.37
C GLU A 426 10.28 -17.12 19.17
N THR A 427 8.98 -17.26 19.10
CA THR A 427 8.22 -16.67 17.98
C THR A 427 8.31 -15.13 17.97
N SER A 428 8.56 -14.52 19.12
CA SER A 428 8.82 -13.08 19.30
C SER A 428 10.12 -12.59 18.64
N ASP A 429 11.10 -13.47 18.40
CA ASP A 429 12.36 -13.12 17.75
C ASP A 429 12.25 -13.02 16.24
N VAL A 430 11.11 -13.42 15.67
CA VAL A 430 10.81 -13.18 14.26
C VAL A 430 10.59 -11.70 14.03
N LEU A 431 11.43 -11.07 13.21
CA LEU A 431 11.37 -9.67 12.89
C LEU A 431 10.32 -9.38 11.81
N ASP A 432 10.37 -10.10 10.69
CA ASP A 432 9.38 -10.02 9.61
C ASP A 432 9.45 -11.25 8.67
N THR A 433 8.42 -11.40 7.85
CA THR A 433 8.39 -12.32 6.71
C THR A 433 8.86 -11.61 5.46
N VAL A 434 9.73 -12.22 4.65
CA VAL A 434 10.39 -11.55 3.53
C VAL A 434 10.07 -12.14 2.17
N ILE A 435 10.10 -11.29 1.14
CA ILE A 435 10.08 -11.68 -0.28
C ILE A 435 11.45 -12.24 -0.62
N HIS A 436 11.48 -13.35 -1.34
CA HIS A 436 12.72 -14.03 -1.66
C HIS A 436 12.68 -14.71 -3.03
N THR A 437 13.85 -15.00 -3.62
CA THR A 437 13.92 -15.86 -4.82
C THR A 437 13.59 -17.31 -4.44
N LYS A 438 13.05 -18.08 -5.41
CA LYS A 438 12.62 -19.46 -5.16
C LYS A 438 13.73 -20.31 -4.55
N VAL A 439 13.43 -20.98 -3.43
CA VAL A 439 14.37 -21.77 -2.64
C VAL A 439 14.86 -23.01 -3.41
N HIS A 440 14.00 -23.59 -4.26
CA HIS A 440 14.27 -24.89 -4.89
C HIS A 440 15.14 -24.82 -6.16
N ALA A 441 15.50 -23.64 -6.63
CA ALA A 441 16.24 -23.47 -7.89
C ALA A 441 17.77 -23.37 -7.72
N CYS A 442 18.25 -23.00 -6.53
CA CYS A 442 19.68 -22.76 -6.27
C CYS A 442 20.00 -22.97 -4.78
N SER A 443 21.24 -23.33 -4.47
CA SER A 443 21.78 -23.35 -3.11
C SER A 443 21.94 -21.94 -2.48
N VAL A 444 21.60 -20.89 -3.23
CA VAL A 444 21.67 -19.50 -2.79
C VAL A 444 20.32 -18.82 -3.01
N VAL A 445 19.74 -18.30 -1.94
CA VAL A 445 18.49 -17.54 -1.95
C VAL A 445 18.79 -16.07 -1.75
N THR A 446 18.15 -15.21 -2.53
CA THR A 446 18.19 -13.75 -2.33
C THR A 446 16.90 -13.32 -1.64
N THR A 447 17.02 -12.57 -0.54
CA THR A 447 15.89 -11.95 0.17
C THR A 447 15.88 -10.44 -0.04
N LEU A 448 14.68 -9.85 -0.07
CA LEU A 448 14.49 -8.42 0.05
C LEU A 448 14.41 -8.07 1.54
N ILE A 449 15.35 -7.25 1.99
CA ILE A 449 15.40 -6.80 3.38
C ILE A 449 14.44 -5.63 3.57
N PRO A 450 13.47 -5.72 4.49
CA PRO A 450 12.60 -4.60 4.80
C PRO A 450 13.43 -3.39 5.28
N PRO A 451 13.00 -2.17 4.96
CA PRO A 451 13.78 -0.95 5.24
C PRO A 451 14.14 -0.75 6.70
N GLU A 452 13.26 -1.18 7.60
CA GLU A 452 13.48 -1.07 9.05
C GLU A 452 14.65 -1.92 9.57
N PHE A 453 15.20 -2.81 8.73
CA PHE A 453 16.32 -3.70 9.07
C PHE A 453 17.56 -3.46 8.17
N ARG A 454 17.64 -2.31 7.52
CA ARG A 454 18.75 -1.90 6.62
C ARG A 454 19.79 -1.03 7.29
#